data_0b34501bc0acb01beaf610f2d436884b
#
_entry.id   0b34501bc0acb01beaf610f2d436884b
#
_cell.length_a   1.000
_cell.length_b   1.000
_cell.length_c   1.000
_cell.angle_alpha   90.00
_cell.angle_beta   90.00
_cell.angle_gamma   90.00
#
_symmetry.space_group_name_H-M   'P 1'
#
loop_
_entity.id
_entity.type
_entity.pdbx_description
1 polymer ?
#
loop_
_entity_poly.entity_id
_entity_poly.type
_entity_poly.pdbx_seq_one_letter_code
_entity_poly.pdbx_strand_id
1 'polypeptide(L)'
;PIKRGYIMSNIEQLLMDKKMKRTKARVLILKTLAKGLPLSAGEVFEAVRVKDTQLSLSTVYRNCEALAEHGLLSRSTTMSDGLTRYEFDHGTPVPHAICTSCHRIFPIDIQLEEGYKEKLSQEYGFAAADPRIEIYGLCKDCQKKGN
;
A
#
# COMPACT_ATOMS: atom_id res chain seq x y z
N PRO A 1 6.84 -12.20 -1.62
CA PRO A 1 6.77 -10.73 -1.66
C PRO A 1 8.10 -10.13 -2.08
N ILE A 2 8.04 -9.01 -2.78
CA ILE A 2 9.22 -8.30 -3.26
C ILE A 2 9.89 -7.61 -2.07
N LYS A 3 11.17 -7.87 -1.87
CA LYS A 3 11.91 -7.26 -0.78
C LYS A 3 12.18 -5.78 -1.07
N ARG A 4 12.15 -4.95 -0.03
CA ARG A 4 12.37 -3.51 -0.12
C ARG A 4 13.66 -3.15 -0.87
N GLY A 5 14.77 -3.84 -0.56
CA GLY A 5 16.04 -3.60 -1.25
C GLY A 5 15.98 -3.87 -2.74
N TYR A 6 15.25 -4.91 -3.14
CA TYR A 6 15.03 -5.22 -4.55
C TYR A 6 14.27 -4.09 -5.24
N ILE A 7 13.20 -3.59 -4.63
CA ILE A 7 12.41 -2.49 -5.17
C ILE A 7 13.28 -1.26 -5.36
N MET A 8 14.06 -0.87 -4.34
CA MET A 8 14.89 0.34 -4.38
C MET A 8 15.92 0.31 -5.50
N SER A 9 16.50 -0.85 -5.78
CA SER A 9 17.54 -0.99 -6.81
C SER A 9 17.01 -1.25 -8.21
N ASN A 10 15.71 -1.53 -8.36
CA ASN A 10 15.11 -1.96 -9.63
C ASN A 10 13.93 -1.10 -10.10
N ILE A 11 13.80 0.12 -9.58
CA ILE A 11 12.66 1.00 -9.93
C ILE A 11 12.57 1.24 -11.44
N GLU A 12 13.71 1.51 -12.09
CA GLU A 12 13.73 1.74 -13.54
C GLU A 12 13.28 0.50 -14.31
N GLN A 13 13.74 -0.67 -13.89
CA GLN A 13 13.35 -1.93 -14.51
C GLN A 13 11.87 -2.22 -14.31
N LEU A 14 11.34 -1.94 -13.12
CA LEU A 14 9.91 -2.09 -12.84
C LEU A 14 9.05 -1.23 -13.77
N LEU A 15 9.46 0.01 -14.01
CA LEU A 15 8.77 0.90 -14.95
C LEU A 15 8.84 0.37 -16.39
N MET A 16 10.02 -0.09 -16.81
CA MET A 16 10.21 -0.66 -18.15
C MET A 16 9.34 -1.90 -18.36
N ASP A 17 9.30 -2.79 -17.38
CA ASP A 17 8.51 -4.02 -17.46
C ASP A 17 7.01 -3.74 -17.64
N LYS A 18 6.56 -2.62 -17.10
CA LYS A 18 5.16 -2.18 -17.23
C LYS A 18 4.96 -1.21 -18.39
N LYS A 19 5.98 -1.03 -19.23
CA LYS A 19 5.94 -0.13 -20.41
C LYS A 19 5.58 1.32 -20.03
N MET A 20 6.07 1.76 -18.88
CA MET A 20 5.85 3.12 -18.39
C MET A 20 7.11 3.95 -18.56
N LYS A 21 6.91 5.18 -19.07
CA LYS A 21 8.02 6.13 -19.21
C LYS A 21 8.62 6.46 -17.84
N ARG A 22 9.95 6.42 -17.76
CA ARG A 22 10.67 6.87 -16.58
C ARG A 22 10.59 8.39 -16.50
N THR A 23 10.02 8.89 -15.41
CA THR A 23 10.01 10.32 -15.10
C THR A 23 10.53 10.51 -13.68
N LYS A 24 11.04 11.70 -13.39
CA LYS A 24 11.51 12.04 -12.05
C LYS A 24 10.40 11.85 -11.01
N ALA A 25 9.19 12.27 -11.35
CA ALA A 25 8.03 12.13 -10.46
C ALA A 25 7.76 10.65 -10.11
N ARG A 26 7.71 9.78 -11.11
CA ARG A 26 7.45 8.35 -10.90
C ARG A 26 8.52 7.69 -10.06
N VAL A 27 9.79 8.02 -10.32
CA VAL A 27 10.91 7.49 -9.54
C VAL A 27 10.81 7.92 -8.08
N LEU A 28 10.54 9.21 -7.83
CA LEU A 28 10.41 9.72 -6.46
C LEU A 28 9.24 9.08 -5.71
N ILE A 29 8.09 8.93 -6.38
CA ILE A 29 6.92 8.29 -5.80
C ILE A 29 7.23 6.84 -5.42
N LEU A 30 7.82 6.09 -6.34
CA LEU A 30 8.14 4.68 -6.10
C LEU A 30 9.19 4.52 -4.99
N LYS A 31 10.20 5.39 -4.93
CA LYS A 31 11.18 5.39 -3.84
C LYS A 31 10.52 5.64 -2.48
N THR A 32 9.57 6.56 -2.44
CA THR A 32 8.83 6.87 -1.21
C THR A 32 8.03 5.66 -0.75
N LEU A 33 7.30 5.02 -1.66
CA LEU A 33 6.46 3.86 -1.33
C LEU A 33 7.28 2.58 -1.10
N ALA A 34 8.52 2.53 -1.60
CA ALA A 34 9.41 1.40 -1.32
C ALA A 34 9.76 1.26 0.16
N LYS A 35 9.52 2.28 0.96
CA LYS A 35 9.71 2.23 2.42
C LYS A 35 8.70 1.28 3.10
N GLY A 36 7.65 0.87 2.38
CA GLY A 36 6.79 -0.22 2.79
C GLY A 36 5.48 0.16 3.46
N LEU A 37 5.24 1.44 3.74
CA LEU A 37 3.99 1.89 4.34
C LEU A 37 3.00 2.32 3.26
N PRO A 38 1.72 1.94 3.37
CA PRO A 38 0.69 2.50 2.50
C PRO A 38 0.53 3.99 2.78
N LEU A 39 0.52 4.81 1.73
CA LEU A 39 0.43 6.26 1.86
C LEU A 39 -0.66 6.80 0.94
N SER A 40 -1.38 7.83 1.41
CA SER A 40 -2.28 8.59 0.56
C SER A 40 -1.49 9.46 -0.41
N ALA A 41 -2.13 9.93 -1.47
CA ALA A 41 -1.48 10.84 -2.42
C ALA A 41 -0.96 12.10 -1.72
N GLY A 42 -1.70 12.61 -0.73
CA GLY A 42 -1.26 13.76 0.06
C GLY A 42 0.01 13.48 0.85
N GLU A 43 0.08 12.31 1.48
CA GLU A 43 1.27 11.89 2.23
C GLU A 43 2.47 11.68 1.30
N VAL A 44 2.24 11.09 0.13
CA VAL A 44 3.30 10.94 -0.88
C VAL A 44 3.78 12.31 -1.34
N PHE A 45 2.86 13.25 -1.62
CA PHE A 45 3.21 14.61 -2.01
C PHE A 45 4.08 15.30 -0.97
N GLU A 46 3.73 15.22 0.31
CA GLU A 46 4.53 15.81 1.38
C GLU A 46 5.95 15.26 1.42
N ALA A 47 6.13 13.98 1.09
CA ALA A 47 7.45 13.36 1.06
C ALA A 47 8.26 13.78 -0.18
N VAL A 48 7.63 13.85 -1.35
CA VAL A 48 8.37 14.12 -2.60
C VAL A 48 8.63 15.60 -2.85
N ARG A 49 7.80 16.50 -2.32
CA ARG A 49 7.94 17.95 -2.55
C ARG A 49 9.27 18.52 -2.07
N VAL A 50 9.89 17.90 -1.08
CA VAL A 50 11.21 18.32 -0.58
C VAL A 50 12.33 17.96 -1.55
N LYS A 51 12.10 16.97 -2.41
CA LYS A 51 13.06 16.53 -3.43
C LYS A 51 12.84 17.22 -4.77
N ASP A 52 11.61 17.62 -5.05
CA ASP A 52 11.24 18.30 -6.29
C ASP A 52 10.12 19.30 -6.00
N THR A 53 10.49 20.55 -5.82
CA THR A 53 9.57 21.63 -5.46
C THR A 53 8.60 22.00 -6.59
N GLN A 54 8.85 21.51 -7.81
CA GLN A 54 7.99 21.76 -8.98
C GLN A 54 6.78 20.83 -9.03
N LEU A 55 6.79 19.74 -8.26
CA LEU A 55 5.68 18.82 -8.27
C LEU A 55 4.46 19.39 -7.55
N SER A 56 3.29 19.22 -8.15
CA SER A 56 2.02 19.58 -7.54
C SER A 56 1.34 18.33 -6.98
N LEU A 57 0.39 18.52 -6.05
CA LEU A 57 -0.41 17.43 -5.53
C LEU A 57 -1.17 16.70 -6.64
N SER A 58 -1.74 17.43 -7.59
CA SER A 58 -2.46 16.81 -8.70
C SER A 58 -1.57 15.96 -9.60
N THR A 59 -0.31 16.37 -9.81
CA THR A 59 0.66 15.57 -10.57
C THR A 59 0.99 14.28 -9.82
N VAL A 60 1.20 14.36 -8.51
CA VAL A 60 1.46 13.18 -7.68
C VAL A 60 0.27 12.23 -7.73
N TYR A 61 -0.94 12.76 -7.54
CA TYR A 61 -2.16 11.94 -7.59
C TYR A 61 -2.29 11.21 -8.92
N ARG A 62 -2.14 11.93 -10.04
CA ARG A 62 -2.25 11.33 -11.39
C ARG A 62 -1.22 10.24 -11.61
N ASN A 63 0.01 10.43 -11.12
CA ASN A 63 1.04 9.41 -11.25
C ASN A 63 0.77 8.19 -10.35
N CYS A 64 0.27 8.39 -9.14
CA CYS A 64 -0.13 7.29 -8.29
C CYS A 64 -1.24 6.46 -8.95
N GLU A 65 -2.23 7.13 -9.56
CA GLU A 65 -3.31 6.45 -10.28
C GLU A 65 -2.78 5.70 -11.51
N ALA A 66 -1.91 6.31 -12.30
CA ALA A 66 -1.31 5.66 -13.46
C ALA A 66 -0.49 4.42 -13.05
N LEU A 67 0.30 4.53 -12.00
CA LEU A 67 1.11 3.42 -11.48
C LEU A 67 0.20 2.28 -10.98
N ALA A 68 -0.92 2.61 -10.37
CA ALA A 68 -1.89 1.61 -9.92
C ALA A 68 -2.58 0.94 -11.11
N GLU A 69 -2.97 1.69 -12.12
CA GLU A 69 -3.59 1.14 -13.33
C GLU A 69 -2.65 0.20 -14.09
N HIS A 70 -1.35 0.46 -14.05
CA HIS A 70 -0.33 -0.39 -14.68
C HIS A 70 0.14 -1.54 -13.79
N GLY A 71 -0.45 -1.70 -12.61
CA GLY A 71 -0.18 -2.84 -11.73
C GLY A 71 1.08 -2.75 -10.89
N LEU A 72 1.73 -1.58 -10.82
CA LEU A 72 2.88 -1.38 -9.92
C LEU A 72 2.44 -1.05 -8.50
N LEU A 73 1.34 -0.35 -8.36
CA LEU A 73 0.76 -0.02 -7.06
C LEU A 73 -0.61 -0.65 -6.92
N SER A 74 -0.99 -0.93 -5.70
CA SER A 74 -2.36 -1.28 -5.34
C SER A 74 -2.99 -0.15 -4.55
N ARG A 75 -4.29 0.05 -4.75
CA ARG A 75 -5.10 1.03 -4.01
C ARG A 75 -5.87 0.31 -2.92
N SER A 76 -5.98 0.94 -1.78
CA SER A 76 -6.89 0.49 -0.75
C SER A 76 -7.54 1.69 -0.07
N THR A 77 -8.82 1.55 0.25
CA THR A 77 -9.55 2.57 1.00
C THR A 77 -10.00 1.93 2.30
N THR A 78 -9.55 2.47 3.43
CA THR A 78 -9.92 1.92 4.73
C THR A 78 -11.22 2.53 5.21
N MET A 79 -11.93 1.81 6.06
CA MET A 79 -13.15 2.31 6.70
C MET A 79 -12.85 3.35 7.77
N SER A 80 -11.58 3.44 8.19
CA SER A 80 -11.17 4.32 9.29
C SER A 80 -11.31 5.81 8.96
N ASP A 81 -10.83 6.22 7.78
CA ASP A 81 -10.85 7.64 7.38
C ASP A 81 -11.33 7.85 5.93
N GLY A 82 -11.62 6.78 5.22
CA GLY A 82 -12.11 6.86 3.84
C GLY A 82 -11.07 7.29 2.82
N LEU A 83 -9.81 7.47 3.21
CA LEU A 83 -8.75 7.87 2.30
C LEU A 83 -8.24 6.69 1.48
N THR A 84 -7.99 6.95 0.20
CA THR A 84 -7.32 5.97 -0.67
C THR A 84 -5.83 6.02 -0.40
N ARG A 85 -5.23 4.85 -0.17
CA ARG A 85 -3.79 4.71 0.04
C ARG A 85 -3.20 3.82 -1.04
N TYR A 86 -1.94 4.06 -1.32
CA TYR A 86 -1.17 3.34 -2.34
C TYR A 86 -0.01 2.61 -1.69
N GLU A 87 0.26 1.42 -2.17
CA GLU A 87 1.46 0.66 -1.79
C GLU A 87 1.90 -0.18 -2.99
N PHE A 88 3.13 -0.70 -2.95
CA PHE A 88 3.57 -1.60 -3.99
C PHE A 88 2.67 -2.82 -4.07
N ASP A 89 2.32 -3.21 -5.30
CA ASP A 89 1.53 -4.40 -5.55
C ASP A 89 2.45 -5.63 -5.48
N HIS A 90 2.24 -6.47 -4.47
CA HIS A 90 3.03 -7.67 -4.24
C HIS A 90 2.39 -8.93 -4.84
N GLY A 91 1.32 -8.77 -5.63
CA GLY A 91 0.59 -9.87 -6.23
C GLY A 91 -0.42 -10.52 -5.30
N THR A 92 -0.15 -10.58 -4.01
CA THR A 92 -1.08 -11.07 -3.00
C THR A 92 -1.32 -9.96 -1.96
N PRO A 93 -2.55 -9.83 -1.45
CA PRO A 93 -2.84 -8.83 -0.42
C PRO A 93 -2.01 -9.07 0.84
N VAL A 94 -1.44 -8.00 1.40
CA VAL A 94 -0.68 -8.03 2.66
C VAL A 94 -1.63 -7.63 3.79
N PRO A 95 -1.68 -8.39 4.91
CA PRO A 95 -2.46 -7.98 6.07
C PRO A 95 -1.98 -6.65 6.65
N HIS A 96 -2.91 -5.83 7.11
CA HIS A 96 -2.60 -4.52 7.69
C HIS A 96 -3.27 -4.34 9.05
N ALA A 97 -2.57 -3.66 9.95
CA ALA A 97 -3.16 -3.12 11.18
C ALA A 97 -3.45 -1.63 10.97
N ILE A 98 -4.61 -1.20 11.43
CA ILE A 98 -5.10 0.17 11.23
C ILE A 98 -5.48 0.76 12.58
N CYS A 99 -4.84 1.86 12.95
CA CYS A 99 -5.19 2.56 14.19
C CYS A 99 -6.45 3.40 13.97
N THR A 100 -7.45 3.18 14.79
CA THR A 100 -8.73 3.90 14.69
C THR A 100 -8.63 5.34 15.22
N SER A 101 -7.57 5.67 15.94
CA SER A 101 -7.35 7.00 16.50
C SER A 101 -6.55 7.91 15.56
N CYS A 102 -5.32 7.49 15.19
CA CYS A 102 -4.44 8.30 14.35
C CYS A 102 -4.44 7.88 12.88
N HIS A 103 -5.18 6.83 12.53
CA HIS A 103 -5.31 6.28 11.17
C HIS A 103 -4.01 5.74 10.57
N ARG A 104 -2.97 5.54 11.37
CA ARG A 104 -1.73 4.91 10.92
C ARG A 104 -2.04 3.51 10.44
N ILE A 105 -1.47 3.16 9.27
CA ILE A 105 -1.60 1.84 8.67
C ILE A 105 -0.21 1.24 8.55
N PHE A 106 -0.05 -0.01 8.96
CA PHE A 106 1.23 -0.69 8.80
C PHE A 106 1.00 -2.17 8.48
N PRO A 107 1.90 -2.77 7.68
CA PRO A 107 1.80 -4.18 7.35
C PRO A 107 2.09 -5.04 8.59
N ILE A 108 1.40 -6.17 8.67
CA ILE A 108 1.61 -7.14 9.76
C ILE A 108 1.82 -8.52 9.15
N ASP A 109 2.54 -9.36 9.88
CA ASP A 109 2.83 -10.72 9.44
C ASP A 109 1.93 -11.69 10.21
N ILE A 110 0.68 -11.78 9.76
CA ILE A 110 -0.26 -12.78 10.27
C ILE A 110 -0.90 -13.51 9.10
N GLN A 111 -1.35 -14.73 9.35
CA GLN A 111 -1.99 -15.56 8.33
C GLN A 111 -3.25 -16.19 8.90
N LEU A 112 -4.20 -16.46 8.01
CA LEU A 112 -5.34 -17.28 8.37
C LEU A 112 -4.90 -18.72 8.58
N GLU A 113 -5.67 -19.45 9.38
CA GLU A 113 -5.41 -20.86 9.65
C GLU A 113 -5.34 -21.66 8.35
N GLU A 114 -4.40 -22.60 8.28
CA GLU A 114 -4.27 -23.49 7.13
C GLU A 114 -5.57 -24.28 6.94
N GLY A 115 -5.99 -24.41 5.68
CA GLY A 115 -7.22 -25.13 5.35
C GLY A 115 -8.50 -24.31 5.45
N TYR A 116 -8.43 -23.00 5.72
CA TYR A 116 -9.63 -22.17 5.83
C TYR A 116 -10.44 -22.12 4.53
N LYS A 117 -9.79 -22.21 3.37
CA LYS A 117 -10.49 -22.20 2.08
C LYS A 117 -11.34 -23.45 1.89
N GLU A 118 -10.78 -24.60 2.27
CA GLU A 118 -11.48 -25.89 2.22
C GLU A 118 -12.67 -25.89 3.18
N LYS A 119 -12.49 -25.36 4.36
CA LYS A 119 -13.56 -25.24 5.35
C LYS A 119 -14.71 -24.37 4.83
N LEU A 120 -14.38 -23.23 4.21
CA LEU A 120 -15.38 -22.34 3.61
C LEU A 120 -16.14 -23.05 2.48
N SER A 121 -15.43 -23.84 1.67
CA SER A 121 -16.03 -24.56 0.58
C SER A 121 -16.97 -25.66 1.10
N GLN A 122 -16.51 -26.44 2.06
CA GLN A 122 -17.27 -27.59 2.58
C GLN A 122 -18.46 -27.19 3.45
N GLU A 123 -18.27 -26.24 4.34
CA GLU A 123 -19.32 -25.85 5.29
C GLU A 123 -20.29 -24.82 4.74
N TYR A 124 -19.82 -23.93 3.86
CA TYR A 124 -20.60 -22.78 3.39
C TYR A 124 -20.80 -22.76 1.88
N GLY A 125 -20.21 -23.71 1.14
CA GLY A 125 -20.29 -23.70 -0.31
C GLY A 125 -19.64 -22.48 -0.95
N PHE A 126 -18.63 -21.91 -0.30
CA PHE A 126 -18.03 -20.63 -0.68
C PHE A 126 -16.64 -20.85 -1.27
N ALA A 127 -16.45 -20.38 -2.50
CA ALA A 127 -15.14 -20.43 -3.18
C ALA A 127 -14.35 -19.18 -2.83
N ALA A 128 -13.44 -19.29 -1.87
CA ALA A 128 -12.67 -18.14 -1.39
C ALA A 128 -11.53 -17.79 -2.35
N ALA A 129 -11.37 -16.49 -2.61
CA ALA A 129 -10.17 -15.92 -3.22
C ALA A 129 -9.13 -15.64 -2.13
N ASP A 130 -8.04 -14.96 -2.47
CA ASP A 130 -7.05 -14.56 -1.48
C ASP A 130 -7.65 -13.57 -0.48
N PRO A 131 -7.35 -13.72 0.83
CA PRO A 131 -7.98 -12.91 1.86
C PRO A 131 -7.42 -11.50 1.88
N ARG A 132 -8.28 -10.53 2.19
CA ARG A 132 -7.84 -9.19 2.59
C ARG A 132 -8.06 -9.08 4.08
N ILE A 133 -6.99 -8.87 4.82
CA ILE A 133 -7.04 -8.82 6.29
C ILE A 133 -6.72 -7.40 6.75
N GLU A 134 -7.69 -6.80 7.44
CA GLU A 134 -7.52 -5.48 8.07
C GLU A 134 -7.91 -5.63 9.53
N ILE A 135 -7.00 -5.32 10.43
CA ILE A 135 -7.25 -5.40 11.87
C ILE A 135 -7.27 -4.00 12.44
N TYR A 136 -8.37 -3.62 13.04
CA TYR A 136 -8.60 -2.29 13.60
C TYR A 136 -8.35 -2.31 15.10
N GLY A 137 -7.67 -1.28 15.60
CA GLY A 137 -7.38 -1.17 17.02
C GLY A 137 -6.63 0.13 17.31
N LEU A 138 -5.81 0.15 18.34
CA LEU A 138 -5.01 1.31 18.72
C LEU A 138 -3.53 1.00 18.60
N CYS A 139 -2.78 1.86 17.92
CA CYS A 139 -1.34 1.73 17.84
C CYS A 139 -0.72 2.03 19.21
N LYS A 140 0.55 1.66 19.37
CA LYS A 140 1.29 1.80 20.62
C LYS A 140 1.21 3.22 21.20
N ASP A 141 1.38 4.23 20.35
CA ASP A 141 1.37 5.63 20.79
C ASP A 141 -0.01 6.08 21.24
N CYS A 142 -1.06 5.66 20.55
CA CYS A 142 -2.43 6.04 20.91
C CYS A 142 -2.91 5.33 22.18
N GLN A 143 -2.44 4.12 22.44
CA GLN A 143 -2.70 3.43 23.72
C GLN A 143 -2.15 4.21 24.90
N LYS A 144 -0.95 4.80 24.75
CA LYS A 144 -0.29 5.58 25.80
C LYS A 144 -1.03 6.88 26.12
N LYS A 145 -1.86 7.38 25.21
CA LYS A 145 -2.63 8.61 25.44
C LYS A 145 -3.88 8.39 26.29
N GLY A 146 -4.03 7.21 26.88
CA GLY A 146 -5.11 6.90 27.81
C GLY A 146 -6.50 6.71 27.21
N ASN A 147 -6.55 6.37 25.94
CA ASN A 147 -7.85 6.18 25.25
C ASN A 147 -8.09 4.74 24.87
#